data_f29bb335e54f78141708d8b91747f9be
#
_entry.id   f29bb335e54f78141708d8b91747f9be
#
_cell.length_a   1.000
_cell.length_b   1.000
_cell.length_c   1.000
_cell.angle_alpha   90.00
_cell.angle_beta   90.00
_cell.angle_gamma   90.00
#
_symmetry.space_group_name_H-M   'P 1'
#
loop_
_entity.id
_entity.type
_entity.pdbx_description
1 polymer ?
#
loop_
_entity_poly.entity_id
_entity_poly.type
_entity_poly.pdbx_seq_one_letter_code
_entity_poly.pdbx_strand_id
1 'polypeptide(L)'
;KFVNRVLVGDCIEQMNKLPEVSVDLIFADPPYNLQLNGDLSRPDQTKVDGVNESWDKFSSISEYDLYTKQWLIAARRILKPNGTIWVIGSYHNIFRLGYILQDLNFWMLNDIIWRKVNPMPNFRGRRFTNAHETLIWASKTSSSKYTFNYEAMKSLNGDLQMRSDWLIPICTGDERLKDRDGKKVHPTQKPENLLTRVIMSSSNIGDIVLDPFFGTGTTGAVAKKLGRNFIGIEQNANYAIEAQKRINSINEIVSKELIQTPRKTAEPRIPFGHLLEQGLISPGELLQDSRNRWSAKIRADGSLISKDAKGSIHSVGAHLQGLQACNGWTFWHIKRSGKLIPIDSLRHAARAVNQA
;
A
#
# COMPACT_ATOMS: atom_id res chain seq x y z
N LYS A 1 -20.18 0.23 19.15
CA LYS A 1 -20.75 -1.12 19.39
C LYS A 1 -20.02 -2.20 18.56
N PHE A 2 -19.59 -1.90 17.34
CA PHE A 2 -19.02 -2.87 16.39
C PHE A 2 -17.48 -2.82 16.30
N VAL A 3 -16.87 -1.74 16.74
CA VAL A 3 -15.42 -1.49 16.62
C VAL A 3 -14.62 -2.43 17.53
N ASN A 4 -13.49 -2.91 17.03
CA ASN A 4 -12.55 -3.86 17.64
C ASN A 4 -13.21 -5.21 17.99
N ARG A 5 -14.09 -5.68 17.09
CA ARG A 5 -14.82 -6.94 17.25
C ARG A 5 -14.81 -7.77 15.98
N VAL A 6 -14.91 -9.07 16.16
CA VAL A 6 -15.22 -10.03 15.11
C VAL A 6 -16.72 -10.34 15.17
N LEU A 7 -17.42 -10.06 14.08
CA LEU A 7 -18.85 -10.31 13.90
C LEU A 7 -19.00 -11.66 13.21
N VAL A 8 -19.74 -12.58 13.81
CA VAL A 8 -20.00 -13.90 13.23
C VAL A 8 -21.22 -13.84 12.33
N GLY A 9 -21.10 -14.34 11.10
CA GLY A 9 -22.20 -14.43 10.13
C GLY A 9 -21.81 -14.06 8.71
N ASP A 10 -22.80 -14.01 7.84
CA ASP A 10 -22.67 -13.61 6.44
C ASP A 10 -22.19 -12.16 6.31
N CYS A 11 -21.23 -11.92 5.40
CA CYS A 11 -20.60 -10.60 5.27
C CYS A 11 -21.58 -9.51 4.82
N ILE A 12 -22.52 -9.82 3.94
CA ILE A 12 -23.52 -8.88 3.41
C ILE A 12 -24.48 -8.49 4.54
N GLU A 13 -25.01 -9.49 5.27
CA GLU A 13 -25.91 -9.25 6.40
C GLU A 13 -25.26 -8.42 7.50
N GLN A 14 -24.01 -8.76 7.87
CA GLN A 14 -23.30 -8.04 8.92
C GLN A 14 -22.93 -6.62 8.49
N MET A 15 -22.45 -6.42 7.26
CA MET A 15 -22.19 -5.07 6.75
C MET A 15 -23.46 -4.23 6.70
N ASN A 16 -24.62 -4.81 6.36
CA ASN A 16 -25.89 -4.08 6.33
C ASN A 16 -26.35 -3.60 7.72
N LYS A 17 -25.88 -4.20 8.81
CA LYS A 17 -26.13 -3.74 10.18
C LYS A 17 -25.21 -2.60 10.63
N LEU A 18 -24.11 -2.36 9.88
CA LEU A 18 -23.19 -1.28 10.19
C LEU A 18 -23.75 0.08 9.73
N PRO A 19 -23.44 1.16 10.46
CA PRO A 19 -23.81 2.51 10.00
C PRO A 19 -23.21 2.83 8.62
N GLU A 20 -23.91 3.62 7.85
CA GLU A 20 -23.36 4.18 6.61
C GLU A 20 -22.18 5.09 6.92
N VAL A 21 -21.25 5.22 5.96
CA VAL A 21 -20.14 6.19 6.04
C VAL A 21 -19.35 6.06 7.35
N SER A 22 -19.09 4.82 7.78
CA SER A 22 -18.46 4.55 9.08
C SER A 22 -17.04 3.97 8.99
N VAL A 23 -16.61 3.46 7.82
CA VAL A 23 -15.36 2.73 7.65
C VAL A 23 -14.39 3.54 6.79
N ASP A 24 -13.13 3.61 7.20
CA ASP A 24 -12.07 4.35 6.49
C ASP A 24 -11.39 3.51 5.42
N LEU A 25 -11.13 2.24 5.71
CA LEU A 25 -10.43 1.31 4.85
C LEU A 25 -11.13 -0.04 4.86
N ILE A 26 -11.33 -0.63 3.68
CA ILE A 26 -11.76 -2.01 3.55
C ILE A 26 -10.62 -2.81 2.90
N PHE A 27 -10.25 -3.95 3.49
CA PHE A 27 -9.45 -4.98 2.85
C PHE A 27 -10.30 -6.23 2.70
N ALA A 28 -10.43 -6.76 1.50
CA ALA A 28 -11.27 -7.90 1.19
C ALA A 28 -10.48 -9.00 0.47
N ASP A 29 -10.53 -10.21 1.04
CA ASP A 29 -10.01 -11.45 0.44
C ASP A 29 -11.18 -12.40 0.15
N PRO A 30 -12.02 -12.08 -0.88
CA PRO A 30 -13.26 -12.81 -1.15
C PRO A 30 -12.97 -14.24 -1.64
N PRO A 31 -13.98 -15.14 -1.67
CA PRO A 31 -13.88 -16.44 -2.31
C PRO A 31 -13.32 -16.34 -3.73
N TYR A 32 -12.44 -17.27 -4.12
CA TYR A 32 -11.78 -17.24 -5.43
C TYR A 32 -12.53 -18.03 -6.50
N ASN A 33 -13.54 -18.80 -6.11
CA ASN A 33 -14.26 -19.73 -6.98
C ASN A 33 -13.29 -20.66 -7.73
N LEU A 34 -12.42 -21.32 -6.98
CA LEU A 34 -11.29 -22.09 -7.53
C LEU A 34 -11.71 -23.26 -8.40
N GLN A 35 -12.96 -23.73 -8.33
CA GLN A 35 -13.53 -24.85 -9.10
C GLN A 35 -12.57 -26.05 -9.20
N LEU A 36 -11.97 -26.43 -8.06
CA LEU A 36 -11.06 -27.57 -8.00
C LEU A 36 -11.84 -28.87 -8.18
N ASN A 37 -11.72 -29.46 -9.36
CA ASN A 37 -12.27 -30.79 -9.64
C ASN A 37 -11.28 -31.85 -9.15
N GLY A 38 -11.54 -32.44 -7.98
CA GLY A 38 -10.80 -33.58 -7.42
C GLY A 38 -9.64 -33.21 -6.48
N ASP A 39 -9.13 -34.27 -5.82
CA ASP A 39 -8.01 -34.16 -4.89
C ASP A 39 -6.71 -33.76 -5.59
N LEU A 40 -6.04 -32.75 -5.04
CA LEU A 40 -4.68 -32.39 -5.46
C LEU A 40 -3.70 -33.28 -4.71
N SER A 41 -2.89 -34.06 -5.44
CA SER A 41 -1.83 -34.89 -4.87
C SER A 41 -0.46 -34.36 -5.27
N ARG A 42 0.50 -34.44 -4.35
CA ARG A 42 1.92 -34.19 -4.65
C ARG A 42 2.51 -35.36 -5.46
N PRO A 43 3.71 -35.18 -6.05
CA PRO A 43 4.39 -36.27 -6.75
C PRO A 43 4.65 -37.53 -5.89
N ASP A 44 4.76 -37.37 -4.57
CA ASP A 44 4.92 -38.44 -3.56
C ASP A 44 3.59 -39.05 -3.13
N GLN A 45 2.48 -38.82 -3.87
CA GLN A 45 1.11 -39.25 -3.62
C GLN A 45 0.48 -38.73 -2.32
N THR A 46 1.13 -37.86 -1.56
CA THR A 46 0.51 -37.21 -0.41
C THR A 46 -0.56 -36.22 -0.88
N LYS A 47 -1.72 -36.21 -0.21
CA LYS A 47 -2.78 -35.24 -0.51
C LYS A 47 -2.31 -33.82 -0.17
N VAL A 48 -2.57 -32.88 -1.08
CA VAL A 48 -2.43 -31.45 -0.78
C VAL A 48 -3.71 -31.02 -0.10
N ASP A 49 -3.57 -30.46 1.09
CA ASP A 49 -4.66 -29.79 1.79
C ASP A 49 -5.00 -28.50 1.01
N GLY A 50 -5.82 -28.67 -0.03
CA GLY A 50 -6.31 -27.58 -0.89
C GLY A 50 -7.60 -27.00 -0.34
N VAL A 51 -7.95 -25.79 -0.78
CA VAL A 51 -9.23 -25.16 -0.45
C VAL A 51 -10.35 -25.97 -1.11
N ASN A 52 -11.05 -26.78 -0.33
CA ASN A 52 -12.23 -27.55 -0.76
C ASN A 52 -13.46 -27.17 0.07
N GLU A 53 -13.46 -25.96 0.60
CA GLU A 53 -14.49 -25.44 1.49
C GLU A 53 -15.76 -25.07 0.72
N SER A 54 -16.92 -25.24 1.34
CA SER A 54 -18.22 -24.97 0.71
C SER A 54 -18.39 -23.49 0.34
N TRP A 55 -17.76 -22.58 1.08
CA TRP A 55 -17.84 -21.13 0.85
C TRP A 55 -17.11 -20.67 -0.43
N ASP A 56 -16.24 -21.49 -1.03
CA ASP A 56 -15.54 -21.17 -2.29
C ASP A 56 -16.20 -21.83 -3.51
N LYS A 57 -17.43 -22.36 -3.38
CA LYS A 57 -18.14 -23.08 -4.45
C LYS A 57 -19.38 -22.32 -4.86
N PHE A 58 -19.43 -21.93 -6.11
CA PHE A 58 -20.59 -21.33 -6.75
C PHE A 58 -21.08 -22.24 -7.89
N SER A 59 -22.39 -22.31 -8.09
CA SER A 59 -22.99 -23.14 -9.12
C SER A 59 -22.72 -22.61 -10.54
N SER A 60 -22.49 -21.31 -10.64
CA SER A 60 -22.20 -20.61 -11.91
C SER A 60 -21.36 -19.35 -11.69
N ILE A 61 -20.76 -18.89 -12.77
CA ILE A 61 -20.06 -17.60 -12.80
C ILE A 61 -21.04 -16.43 -12.54
N SER A 62 -22.28 -16.54 -13.03
CA SER A 62 -23.31 -15.52 -12.79
C SER A 62 -23.70 -15.41 -11.32
N GLU A 63 -23.77 -16.53 -10.61
CA GLU A 63 -24.00 -16.55 -9.16
C GLU A 63 -22.84 -15.89 -8.41
N TYR A 64 -21.62 -16.19 -8.79
CA TYR A 64 -20.41 -15.54 -8.24
C TYR A 64 -20.42 -14.04 -8.45
N ASP A 65 -20.81 -13.58 -9.65
CA ASP A 65 -20.89 -12.15 -9.96
C ASP A 65 -21.99 -11.46 -9.15
N LEU A 66 -23.15 -12.10 -9.00
CA LEU A 66 -24.25 -11.56 -8.19
C LEU A 66 -23.82 -11.41 -6.73
N TYR A 67 -23.24 -12.43 -6.15
CA TYR A 67 -22.68 -12.40 -4.79
C TYR A 67 -21.63 -11.29 -4.65
N THR A 68 -20.69 -11.22 -5.60
CA THR A 68 -19.65 -10.20 -5.62
C THR A 68 -20.22 -8.79 -5.67
N LYS A 69 -21.22 -8.57 -6.53
CA LYS A 69 -21.91 -7.28 -6.64
C LYS A 69 -22.61 -6.90 -5.33
N GLN A 70 -23.27 -7.85 -4.68
CA GLN A 70 -24.01 -7.61 -3.43
C GLN A 70 -23.10 -7.19 -2.28
N TRP A 71 -21.99 -7.92 -2.04
CA TRP A 71 -21.09 -7.54 -0.95
C TRP A 71 -20.33 -6.23 -1.26
N LEU A 72 -19.99 -5.95 -2.53
CA LEU A 72 -19.38 -4.67 -2.92
C LEU A 72 -20.34 -3.48 -2.75
N ILE A 73 -21.63 -3.65 -3.00
CA ILE A 73 -22.65 -2.63 -2.72
C ILE A 73 -22.73 -2.34 -1.22
N ALA A 74 -22.77 -3.38 -0.38
CA ALA A 74 -22.77 -3.24 1.07
C ALA A 74 -21.48 -2.55 1.57
N ALA A 75 -20.32 -2.94 1.03
CA ALA A 75 -19.02 -2.32 1.33
C ALA A 75 -19.01 -0.83 0.94
N ARG A 76 -19.51 -0.48 -0.25
CA ARG A 76 -19.56 0.91 -0.72
C ARG A 76 -20.46 1.79 0.12
N ARG A 77 -21.55 1.26 0.65
CA ARG A 77 -22.48 1.98 1.55
C ARG A 77 -21.79 2.43 2.84
N ILE A 78 -21.04 1.53 3.48
CA ILE A 78 -20.39 1.80 4.76
C ILE A 78 -19.07 2.54 4.63
N LEU A 79 -18.46 2.55 3.44
CA LEU A 79 -17.20 3.25 3.19
C LEU A 79 -17.40 4.76 3.24
N LYS A 80 -16.54 5.48 3.98
CA LYS A 80 -16.52 6.95 4.04
C LYS A 80 -16.26 7.57 2.66
N PRO A 81 -16.60 8.85 2.42
CA PRO A 81 -16.36 9.53 1.14
C PRO A 81 -14.89 9.50 0.68
N ASN A 82 -13.96 9.61 1.64
CA ASN A 82 -12.52 9.56 1.40
C ASN A 82 -11.90 8.18 1.68
N GLY A 83 -12.73 7.19 1.98
CA GLY A 83 -12.30 5.81 2.23
C GLY A 83 -11.87 5.09 0.97
N THR A 84 -11.08 4.05 1.15
CA THR A 84 -10.58 3.19 0.07
C THR A 84 -10.85 1.72 0.35
N ILE A 85 -10.89 0.95 -0.73
CA ILE A 85 -11.04 -0.49 -0.69
C ILE A 85 -9.85 -1.16 -1.39
N TRP A 86 -9.34 -2.22 -0.78
CA TRP A 86 -8.40 -3.16 -1.38
C TRP A 86 -9.08 -4.51 -1.54
N VAL A 87 -9.02 -5.07 -2.73
CA VAL A 87 -9.59 -6.39 -3.02
C VAL A 87 -8.48 -7.26 -3.62
N ILE A 88 -8.18 -8.38 -2.99
CA ILE A 88 -7.18 -9.33 -3.48
C ILE A 88 -7.85 -10.47 -4.22
N GLY A 89 -7.18 -10.97 -5.25
CA GLY A 89 -7.64 -12.12 -6.02
C GLY A 89 -6.52 -12.77 -6.83
N SER A 90 -6.83 -13.93 -7.35
CA SER A 90 -5.98 -14.66 -8.30
C SER A 90 -6.52 -14.50 -9.73
N TYR A 91 -5.84 -15.11 -10.70
CA TYR A 91 -6.30 -15.13 -12.09
C TYR A 91 -7.71 -15.76 -12.30
N HIS A 92 -8.24 -16.47 -11.29
CA HIS A 92 -9.59 -17.03 -11.37
C HIS A 92 -10.70 -15.97 -11.27
N ASN A 93 -10.48 -14.94 -10.47
CA ASN A 93 -11.54 -13.99 -10.11
C ASN A 93 -11.18 -12.51 -10.27
N ILE A 94 -9.88 -12.14 -10.31
CA ILE A 94 -9.46 -10.73 -10.24
C ILE A 94 -10.04 -9.85 -11.36
N PHE A 95 -10.16 -10.39 -12.56
CA PHE A 95 -10.71 -9.63 -13.70
C PHE A 95 -12.21 -9.35 -13.54
N ARG A 96 -12.96 -10.28 -12.93
CA ARG A 96 -14.39 -10.09 -12.63
C ARG A 96 -14.55 -9.10 -11.48
N LEU A 97 -13.74 -9.20 -10.45
CA LEU A 97 -13.71 -8.23 -9.34
C LEU A 97 -13.45 -6.81 -9.86
N GLY A 98 -12.45 -6.65 -10.74
CA GLY A 98 -12.14 -5.36 -11.36
C GLY A 98 -13.29 -4.80 -12.18
N TYR A 99 -13.92 -5.63 -13.00
CA TYR A 99 -15.10 -5.24 -13.80
C TYR A 99 -16.26 -4.78 -12.90
N ILE A 100 -16.61 -5.55 -11.86
CA ILE A 100 -17.73 -5.22 -10.99
C ILE A 100 -17.43 -3.97 -10.14
N LEU A 101 -16.19 -3.76 -9.69
CA LEU A 101 -15.77 -2.53 -9.00
C LEU A 101 -16.02 -1.30 -9.89
N GLN A 102 -15.64 -1.37 -11.17
CA GLN A 102 -15.87 -0.27 -12.13
C GLN A 102 -17.36 -0.04 -12.41
N ASP A 103 -18.15 -1.11 -12.58
CA ASP A 103 -19.61 -1.02 -12.74
C ASP A 103 -20.30 -0.34 -11.55
N LEU A 104 -19.76 -0.55 -10.33
CA LEU A 104 -20.24 0.09 -9.11
C LEU A 104 -19.66 1.50 -8.89
N ASN A 105 -18.97 2.07 -9.89
CA ASN A 105 -18.38 3.41 -9.83
C ASN A 105 -17.35 3.60 -8.71
N PHE A 106 -16.59 2.57 -8.38
CA PHE A 106 -15.34 2.76 -7.65
C PHE A 106 -14.30 3.34 -8.59
N TRP A 107 -13.48 4.26 -8.08
CA TRP A 107 -12.39 4.87 -8.83
C TRP A 107 -11.08 4.10 -8.60
N MET A 108 -10.58 3.44 -9.65
CA MET A 108 -9.36 2.64 -9.59
C MET A 108 -8.14 3.53 -9.37
N LEU A 109 -7.35 3.23 -8.35
CA LEU A 109 -6.12 3.95 -8.01
C LEU A 109 -4.89 3.20 -8.52
N ASN A 110 -4.77 1.91 -8.21
CA ASN A 110 -3.71 1.03 -8.68
C ASN A 110 -4.19 -0.43 -8.74
N ASP A 111 -3.50 -1.22 -9.53
CA ASP A 111 -3.31 -2.65 -9.32
C ASP A 111 -1.93 -2.91 -8.74
N ILE A 112 -1.84 -3.80 -7.76
CA ILE A 112 -0.60 -4.20 -7.12
C ILE A 112 -0.38 -5.70 -7.33
N ILE A 113 0.77 -6.08 -7.83
CA ILE A 113 1.16 -7.47 -8.00
C ILE A 113 1.95 -7.93 -6.77
N TRP A 114 1.31 -8.75 -5.95
CA TRP A 114 2.03 -9.45 -4.88
C TRP A 114 2.75 -10.67 -5.48
N ARG A 115 4.06 -10.55 -5.66
CA ARG A 115 4.94 -11.63 -6.10
C ARG A 115 5.37 -12.47 -4.90
N LYS A 116 5.04 -13.75 -4.94
CA LYS A 116 5.38 -14.71 -3.89
C LYS A 116 6.85 -15.12 -4.02
N VAL A 117 7.62 -14.99 -2.94
CA VAL A 117 9.04 -15.40 -2.92
C VAL A 117 9.15 -16.93 -3.06
N ASN A 118 8.21 -17.65 -2.45
CA ASN A 118 8.18 -19.11 -2.32
C ASN A 118 6.82 -19.67 -2.79
N PRO A 119 6.45 -19.50 -4.09
CA PRO A 119 5.18 -19.98 -4.59
C PRO A 119 5.13 -21.52 -4.58
N MET A 120 3.93 -22.06 -4.36
CA MET A 120 3.71 -23.49 -4.47
C MET A 120 3.87 -23.95 -5.93
N PRO A 121 4.67 -24.96 -6.23
CA PRO A 121 4.89 -25.42 -7.60
C PRO A 121 3.61 -26.00 -8.22
N ASN A 122 3.52 -25.97 -9.54
CA ASN A 122 2.49 -26.73 -10.26
C ASN A 122 2.90 -28.20 -10.34
N PHE A 123 2.36 -29.04 -9.46
CA PHE A 123 2.76 -30.43 -9.32
C PHE A 123 2.55 -31.28 -10.58
N ARG A 124 1.60 -30.93 -11.44
CA ARG A 124 1.34 -31.66 -12.71
C ARG A 124 2.19 -31.16 -13.87
N GLY A 125 2.96 -30.07 -13.71
CA GLY A 125 3.82 -29.51 -14.75
C GLY A 125 3.10 -29.07 -16.03
N ARG A 126 1.78 -28.84 -15.97
CA ARG A 126 0.94 -28.51 -17.16
C ARG A 126 0.63 -27.02 -17.30
N ARG A 127 1.03 -26.21 -16.32
CA ARG A 127 0.83 -24.74 -16.30
C ARG A 127 2.01 -24.10 -15.58
N PHE A 128 2.15 -22.80 -15.76
CA PHE A 128 3.11 -22.01 -14.97
C PHE A 128 2.78 -22.08 -13.48
N THR A 129 3.81 -21.98 -12.64
CA THR A 129 3.64 -21.80 -11.19
C THR A 129 2.89 -20.49 -10.93
N ASN A 130 1.84 -20.55 -10.11
CA ASN A 130 1.08 -19.36 -9.73
C ASN A 130 1.87 -18.53 -8.72
N ALA A 131 2.79 -17.70 -9.24
CA ALA A 131 3.78 -16.97 -8.46
C ALA A 131 3.30 -15.60 -7.98
N HIS A 132 2.08 -15.19 -8.29
CA HIS A 132 1.55 -13.89 -7.84
C HIS A 132 0.04 -13.92 -7.59
N GLU A 133 -0.40 -12.94 -6.82
CA GLU A 133 -1.79 -12.50 -6.71
C GLU A 133 -1.86 -11.01 -6.98
N THR A 134 -3.02 -10.54 -7.39
CA THR A 134 -3.27 -9.12 -7.70
C THR A 134 -4.16 -8.50 -6.64
N LEU A 135 -3.79 -7.32 -6.16
CA LEU A 135 -4.64 -6.48 -5.33
C LEU A 135 -5.11 -5.29 -6.15
N ILE A 136 -6.42 -5.05 -6.17
CA ILE A 136 -7.00 -3.83 -6.74
C ILE A 136 -7.19 -2.84 -5.60
N TRP A 137 -6.66 -1.63 -5.74
CA TRP A 137 -6.87 -0.52 -4.84
C TRP A 137 -7.75 0.53 -5.50
N ALA A 138 -8.86 0.87 -4.85
CA ALA A 138 -9.82 1.81 -5.38
C ALA A 138 -10.35 2.75 -4.29
N SER A 139 -10.66 3.99 -4.66
CA SER A 139 -11.39 4.93 -3.82
C SER A 139 -12.91 4.87 -4.10
N LYS A 140 -13.70 5.41 -3.18
CA LYS A 140 -15.16 5.41 -3.31
C LYS A 140 -15.63 6.16 -4.56
N THR A 141 -14.97 7.28 -4.91
CA THR A 141 -15.26 8.10 -6.10
C THR A 141 -13.99 8.74 -6.63
N SER A 142 -14.05 9.29 -7.85
CA SER A 142 -12.93 10.06 -8.45
C SER A 142 -12.58 11.34 -7.67
N SER A 143 -13.52 11.90 -6.90
CA SER A 143 -13.31 13.10 -6.09
C SER A 143 -12.85 12.81 -4.66
N SER A 144 -12.71 11.55 -4.26
CA SER A 144 -12.26 11.15 -2.93
C SER A 144 -10.87 11.70 -2.63
N LYS A 145 -10.71 12.34 -1.48
CA LYS A 145 -9.40 12.76 -0.94
C LYS A 145 -8.84 11.65 -0.07
N TYR A 146 -8.48 10.54 -0.70
CA TYR A 146 -8.02 9.34 -0.01
C TYR A 146 -6.66 9.55 0.67
N THR A 147 -6.42 8.76 1.71
CA THR A 147 -5.12 8.71 2.40
C THR A 147 -4.12 7.91 1.58
N PHE A 148 -2.93 8.47 1.35
CA PHE A 148 -1.75 7.75 0.89
C PHE A 148 -0.52 8.24 1.64
N ASN A 149 0.01 7.38 2.50
CA ASN A 149 1.17 7.68 3.35
C ASN A 149 2.47 7.45 2.58
N TYR A 150 2.76 8.35 1.64
CA TYR A 150 3.88 8.26 0.70
C TYR A 150 5.24 8.09 1.39
N GLU A 151 5.52 8.91 2.44
CA GLU A 151 6.82 8.86 3.13
C GLU A 151 6.99 7.56 3.92
N ALA A 152 5.91 7.01 4.50
CA ALA A 152 5.94 5.70 5.14
C ALA A 152 6.27 4.59 4.15
N MET A 153 5.68 4.63 2.96
CA MET A 153 5.98 3.66 1.90
C MET A 153 7.40 3.80 1.37
N LYS A 154 7.92 5.02 1.26
CA LYS A 154 9.33 5.28 0.92
C LYS A 154 10.28 4.67 1.95
N SER A 155 10.03 4.91 3.25
CA SER A 155 10.85 4.37 4.34
C SER A 155 10.90 2.84 4.32
N LEU A 156 9.77 2.18 4.00
CA LEU A 156 9.72 0.72 3.83
C LEU A 156 10.46 0.21 2.59
N ASN A 157 10.83 1.08 1.67
CA ASN A 157 11.46 0.73 0.40
C ASN A 157 12.86 1.36 0.23
N GLY A 158 13.61 1.52 1.31
CA GLY A 158 14.99 2.06 1.29
C GLY A 158 15.05 3.49 0.74
N ASP A 159 14.12 4.34 1.15
CA ASP A 159 13.95 5.73 0.72
C ASP A 159 13.64 5.93 -0.78
N LEU A 160 13.29 4.87 -1.48
CA LEU A 160 12.80 4.92 -2.86
C LEU A 160 11.28 4.83 -2.91
N GLN A 161 10.67 5.44 -3.91
CA GLN A 161 9.24 5.33 -4.13
C GLN A 161 8.82 3.85 -4.21
N MET A 162 7.79 3.46 -3.43
CA MET A 162 7.25 2.11 -3.45
C MET A 162 6.63 1.83 -4.82
N ARG A 163 6.96 0.68 -5.38
CA ARG A 163 6.45 0.20 -6.66
C ARG A 163 5.19 -0.64 -6.46
N SER A 164 4.47 -0.90 -7.55
CA SER A 164 3.27 -1.75 -7.56
C SER A 164 3.55 -3.26 -7.68
N ASP A 165 4.83 -3.68 -7.64
CA ASP A 165 5.23 -5.09 -7.63
C ASP A 165 5.89 -5.44 -6.28
N TRP A 166 5.13 -6.04 -5.39
CA TRP A 166 5.59 -6.34 -4.03
C TRP A 166 6.14 -7.76 -3.92
N LEU A 167 7.40 -7.90 -3.53
CA LEU A 167 8.02 -9.18 -3.27
C LEU A 167 7.84 -9.52 -1.77
N ILE A 168 6.91 -10.42 -1.46
CA ILE A 168 6.57 -10.81 -0.08
C ILE A 168 6.39 -12.35 -0.04
N PRO A 169 6.99 -13.06 0.95
CA PRO A 169 6.77 -14.49 1.11
C PRO A 169 5.30 -14.79 1.47
N ILE A 170 4.86 -15.98 1.13
CA ILE A 170 3.58 -16.50 1.65
C ILE A 170 3.69 -16.71 3.16
N CYS A 171 2.54 -16.71 3.85
CA CYS A 171 2.49 -16.97 5.28
C CYS A 171 3.00 -18.38 5.60
N THR A 172 4.10 -18.50 6.36
CA THR A 172 4.75 -19.75 6.76
C THR A 172 5.34 -19.64 8.17
N GLY A 173 5.85 -20.75 8.70
CA GLY A 173 6.55 -20.76 10.00
C GLY A 173 5.65 -20.37 11.18
N ASP A 174 6.19 -19.54 12.05
CA ASP A 174 5.54 -19.11 13.32
C ASP A 174 4.41 -18.12 13.10
N GLU A 175 4.41 -17.40 11.98
CA GLU A 175 3.31 -16.50 11.61
C GLU A 175 2.01 -17.26 11.34
N ARG A 176 2.14 -18.52 10.89
CA ARG A 176 0.99 -19.33 10.53
C ARG A 176 0.32 -19.91 11.77
N LEU A 177 -0.95 -19.57 11.96
CA LEU A 177 -1.74 -20.12 13.06
C LEU A 177 -1.91 -21.63 12.91
N LYS A 178 -1.59 -22.34 13.99
CA LYS A 178 -1.74 -23.79 14.12
C LYS A 178 -2.68 -24.09 15.28
N ASP A 179 -3.46 -25.14 15.14
CA ASP A 179 -4.26 -25.70 16.22
C ASP A 179 -3.40 -26.46 17.24
N ARG A 180 -4.04 -27.05 18.26
CA ARG A 180 -3.35 -27.83 19.31
C ARG A 180 -2.60 -29.06 18.75
N ASP A 181 -3.03 -29.55 17.61
CA ASP A 181 -2.44 -30.71 16.91
C ASP A 181 -1.36 -30.30 15.91
N GLY A 182 -1.00 -29.01 15.83
CA GLY A 182 -0.01 -28.48 14.90
C GLY A 182 -0.51 -28.33 13.47
N LYS A 183 -1.80 -28.56 13.20
CA LYS A 183 -2.41 -28.37 11.88
C LYS A 183 -2.73 -26.91 11.64
N LYS A 184 -2.76 -26.50 10.37
CA LYS A 184 -3.12 -25.14 9.96
C LYS A 184 -4.56 -24.85 10.36
N VAL A 185 -4.80 -23.75 11.08
CA VAL A 185 -6.16 -23.29 11.42
C VAL A 185 -6.90 -22.83 10.17
N HIS A 186 -6.22 -22.17 9.22
CA HIS A 186 -6.82 -21.68 7.97
C HIS A 186 -5.91 -21.98 6.78
N PRO A 187 -6.44 -22.47 5.64
CA PRO A 187 -5.63 -22.87 4.49
C PRO A 187 -4.94 -21.71 3.78
N THR A 188 -5.55 -20.52 3.74
CA THR A 188 -5.13 -19.37 2.92
C THR A 188 -4.81 -18.11 3.72
N GLN A 189 -4.28 -18.26 4.96
CA GLN A 189 -3.87 -17.09 5.76
C GLN A 189 -2.93 -16.18 4.97
N LYS A 190 -3.27 -14.88 4.88
CA LYS A 190 -2.43 -13.87 4.24
C LYS A 190 -1.28 -13.43 5.17
N PRO A 191 -0.10 -13.09 4.62
CA PRO A 191 1.05 -12.65 5.42
C PRO A 191 0.82 -11.27 6.03
N GLU A 192 1.29 -11.07 7.27
CA GLU A 192 1.17 -9.79 7.98
C GLU A 192 1.88 -8.65 7.24
N ASN A 193 3.01 -8.92 6.59
CA ASN A 193 3.74 -7.91 5.81
C ASN A 193 2.92 -7.34 4.65
N LEU A 194 2.04 -8.14 4.03
CA LEU A 194 1.12 -7.68 3.00
C LEU A 194 0.12 -6.69 3.59
N LEU A 195 -0.53 -7.09 4.70
CA LEU A 195 -1.52 -6.26 5.39
C LEU A 195 -0.89 -5.01 6.01
N THR A 196 0.36 -5.08 6.47
CA THR A 196 1.12 -3.92 6.96
C THR A 196 1.26 -2.86 5.87
N ARG A 197 1.64 -3.25 4.65
CA ARG A 197 1.73 -2.29 3.53
C ARG A 197 0.38 -1.70 3.17
N VAL A 198 -0.66 -2.52 3.08
CA VAL A 198 -2.03 -2.07 2.77
C VAL A 198 -2.52 -1.07 3.82
N ILE A 199 -2.45 -1.42 5.09
CA ILE A 199 -3.01 -0.61 6.19
C ILE A 199 -2.18 0.67 6.39
N MET A 200 -0.84 0.58 6.38
CA MET A 200 0.01 1.75 6.54
C MET A 200 -0.12 2.73 5.37
N SER A 201 -0.23 2.23 4.13
CA SER A 201 -0.33 3.12 2.97
C SER A 201 -1.62 3.93 2.94
N SER A 202 -2.73 3.34 3.36
CA SER A 202 -4.08 3.84 3.05
C SER A 202 -4.96 4.13 4.27
N SER A 203 -4.37 4.23 5.47
CA SER A 203 -5.08 4.62 6.70
C SER A 203 -4.20 5.41 7.66
N ASN A 204 -4.83 6.08 8.63
CA ASN A 204 -4.18 6.79 9.73
C ASN A 204 -4.44 6.09 11.07
N ILE A 205 -3.69 6.45 12.12
CA ILE A 205 -3.94 5.98 13.49
C ILE A 205 -5.37 6.35 13.89
N GLY A 206 -6.08 5.39 14.48
CA GLY A 206 -7.46 5.55 14.91
C GLY A 206 -8.51 5.29 13.83
N ASP A 207 -8.13 5.19 12.54
CA ASP A 207 -9.04 4.84 11.46
C ASP A 207 -9.62 3.43 11.65
N ILE A 208 -10.80 3.19 11.09
CA ILE A 208 -11.48 1.89 11.14
C ILE A 208 -11.18 1.11 9.86
N VAL A 209 -10.54 -0.04 10.04
CA VAL A 209 -10.25 -1.02 8.98
C VAL A 209 -11.28 -2.15 9.07
N LEU A 210 -12.01 -2.39 8.00
CA LEU A 210 -12.96 -3.50 7.90
C LEU A 210 -12.43 -4.59 6.98
N ASP A 211 -12.61 -5.85 7.39
CA ASP A 211 -12.37 -7.03 6.57
C ASP A 211 -13.62 -7.91 6.58
N PRO A 212 -14.35 -8.00 5.43
CA PRO A 212 -15.58 -8.78 5.35
C PRO A 212 -15.34 -10.30 5.19
N PHE A 213 -14.09 -10.73 5.03
CA PHE A 213 -13.68 -12.13 4.88
C PHE A 213 -12.52 -12.44 5.84
N PHE A 214 -12.79 -12.31 7.13
CA PHE A 214 -11.77 -12.10 8.16
C PHE A 214 -10.85 -13.29 8.41
N GLY A 215 -11.33 -14.51 8.17
CA GLY A 215 -10.57 -15.73 8.42
C GLY A 215 -10.01 -15.78 9.84
N THR A 216 -8.70 -15.94 9.96
CA THR A 216 -7.98 -15.98 11.24
C THR A 216 -7.50 -14.59 11.73
N GLY A 217 -8.02 -13.52 11.17
CA GLY A 217 -7.88 -12.17 11.71
C GLY A 217 -6.55 -11.47 11.46
N THR A 218 -5.82 -11.80 10.40
CA THR A 218 -4.55 -11.12 10.08
C THR A 218 -4.74 -9.60 9.93
N THR A 219 -5.81 -9.17 9.25
CA THR A 219 -6.14 -7.75 9.08
C THR A 219 -6.33 -7.04 10.42
N GLY A 220 -7.11 -7.63 11.34
CA GLY A 220 -7.34 -7.07 12.67
C GLY A 220 -6.09 -7.07 13.55
N ALA A 221 -5.27 -8.12 13.45
CA ALA A 221 -4.00 -8.21 14.17
C ALA A 221 -3.05 -7.08 13.76
N VAL A 222 -2.90 -6.87 12.45
CA VAL A 222 -2.05 -5.79 11.91
C VAL A 222 -2.64 -4.41 12.20
N ALA A 223 -3.96 -4.23 12.06
CA ALA A 223 -4.63 -2.98 12.40
C ALA A 223 -4.35 -2.59 13.87
N LYS A 224 -4.51 -3.52 14.82
CA LYS A 224 -4.20 -3.28 16.23
C LYS A 224 -2.74 -2.94 16.47
N LYS A 225 -1.79 -3.69 15.86
CA LYS A 225 -0.35 -3.41 15.94
C LYS A 225 0.01 -2.00 15.48
N LEU A 226 -0.71 -1.49 14.49
CA LEU A 226 -0.48 -0.17 13.90
C LEU A 226 -1.36 0.93 14.52
N GLY A 227 -2.08 0.67 15.60
CA GLY A 227 -2.94 1.66 16.28
C GLY A 227 -4.20 2.03 15.49
N ARG A 228 -4.67 1.18 14.59
CA ARG A 228 -5.94 1.31 13.90
C ARG A 228 -7.00 0.49 14.63
N ASN A 229 -8.25 0.91 14.50
CA ASN A 229 -9.39 0.10 14.91
C ASN A 229 -9.73 -0.91 13.80
N PHE A 230 -10.40 -2.00 14.16
CA PHE A 230 -10.82 -2.99 13.18
C PHE A 230 -12.28 -3.40 13.35
N ILE A 231 -12.87 -3.93 12.29
CA ILE A 231 -14.10 -4.70 12.28
C ILE A 231 -13.84 -5.92 11.39
N GLY A 232 -13.92 -7.12 11.96
CA GLY A 232 -13.82 -8.36 11.20
C GLY A 232 -15.19 -9.00 11.02
N ILE A 233 -15.47 -9.56 9.86
CA ILE A 233 -16.67 -10.38 9.66
C ILE A 233 -16.22 -11.76 9.20
N GLU A 234 -16.69 -12.81 9.91
CA GLU A 234 -16.32 -14.18 9.62
C GLU A 234 -17.53 -15.10 9.76
N GLN A 235 -17.77 -15.90 8.72
CA GLN A 235 -18.91 -16.82 8.72
C GLN A 235 -18.68 -18.02 9.62
N ASN A 236 -17.44 -18.52 9.69
CA ASN A 236 -17.08 -19.65 10.53
C ASN A 236 -16.80 -19.20 11.98
N ALA A 237 -17.67 -19.60 12.91
CA ALA A 237 -17.54 -19.23 14.32
C ALA A 237 -16.21 -19.66 14.96
N ASN A 238 -15.62 -20.78 14.55
CA ASN A 238 -14.34 -21.25 15.08
C ASN A 238 -13.20 -20.33 14.62
N TYR A 239 -13.17 -19.92 13.35
CA TYR A 239 -12.21 -18.95 12.85
C TYR A 239 -12.35 -17.61 13.55
N ALA A 240 -13.57 -17.15 13.78
CA ALA A 240 -13.84 -15.91 14.50
C ALA A 240 -13.31 -15.95 15.95
N ILE A 241 -13.49 -17.07 16.65
CA ILE A 241 -12.95 -17.27 18.01
C ILE A 241 -11.41 -17.22 18.01
N GLU A 242 -10.77 -17.94 17.09
CA GLU A 242 -9.29 -17.97 17.01
C GLU A 242 -8.73 -16.58 16.59
N ALA A 243 -9.40 -15.88 15.67
CA ALA A 243 -9.07 -14.51 15.31
C ALA A 243 -9.14 -13.56 16.52
N GLN A 244 -10.22 -13.63 17.30
CA GLN A 244 -10.39 -12.78 18.47
C GLN A 244 -9.35 -13.09 19.57
N LYS A 245 -9.02 -14.36 19.80
CA LYS A 245 -7.95 -14.77 20.72
C LYS A 245 -6.60 -14.21 20.29
N ARG A 246 -6.25 -14.38 19.00
CA ARG A 246 -5.02 -13.84 18.42
C ARG A 246 -4.91 -12.33 18.63
N ILE A 247 -5.96 -11.59 18.31
CA ILE A 247 -5.95 -10.13 18.42
C ILE A 247 -5.86 -9.69 19.88
N ASN A 248 -6.54 -10.40 20.79
CA ASN A 248 -6.48 -10.09 22.22
C ASN A 248 -5.08 -10.31 22.80
N SER A 249 -4.31 -11.27 22.29
CA SER A 249 -2.93 -11.51 22.73
C SER A 249 -1.91 -10.48 22.26
N ILE A 250 -2.28 -9.59 21.33
CA ILE A 250 -1.39 -8.53 20.86
C ILE A 250 -1.35 -7.41 21.90
N ASN A 251 -0.16 -7.14 22.42
CA ASN A 251 0.08 -5.98 23.27
C ASN A 251 -0.03 -4.70 22.44
N GLU A 252 -0.77 -3.72 22.96
CA GLU A 252 -0.83 -2.41 22.33
C GLU A 252 0.54 -1.72 22.41
N ILE A 253 0.93 -1.10 21.32
CA ILE A 253 2.12 -0.24 21.32
C ILE A 253 1.78 1.00 22.15
N VAL A 254 2.45 1.15 23.30
CA VAL A 254 2.16 2.17 24.31
C VAL A 254 2.44 3.59 23.81
N SER A 255 3.34 3.75 22.83
CA SER A 255 3.72 5.07 22.30
C SER A 255 3.15 5.32 20.91
N LYS A 256 2.30 6.35 20.80
CA LYS A 256 1.81 6.82 19.48
C LYS A 256 2.93 7.24 18.55
N GLU A 257 4.05 7.72 19.08
CA GLU A 257 5.21 8.15 18.30
C GLU A 257 5.83 6.98 17.51
N LEU A 258 5.81 5.75 18.07
CA LEU A 258 6.36 4.56 17.42
C LEU A 258 5.51 4.05 16.25
N ILE A 259 4.21 4.36 16.25
CA ILE A 259 3.28 3.94 15.19
C ILE A 259 2.90 5.08 14.24
N GLN A 260 3.31 6.32 14.57
CA GLN A 260 3.03 7.47 13.73
C GLN A 260 3.86 7.41 12.45
N THR A 261 3.17 7.45 11.31
CA THR A 261 3.85 7.53 10.02
C THR A 261 4.32 8.96 9.75
N PRO A 262 5.56 9.15 9.24
CA PRO A 262 6.02 10.48 8.89
C PRO A 262 5.08 11.10 7.85
N ARG A 263 4.54 12.27 8.17
CA ARG A 263 3.83 13.10 7.21
C ARG A 263 4.82 14.02 6.56
N LYS A 264 4.72 14.19 5.24
CA LYS A 264 5.41 15.29 4.58
C LYS A 264 4.80 16.57 5.14
N THR A 265 5.46 17.19 6.11
CA THR A 265 5.21 18.59 6.42
C THR A 265 5.35 19.31 5.09
N ALA A 266 4.33 20.04 4.68
CA ALA A 266 4.39 20.91 3.52
C ALA A 266 5.42 21.99 3.84
N GLU A 267 6.70 21.64 3.70
CA GLU A 267 7.76 22.62 3.85
C GLU A 267 7.53 23.72 2.82
N PRO A 268 7.57 24.99 3.23
CA PRO A 268 7.38 26.09 2.32
C PRO A 268 8.29 25.92 1.11
N ARG A 269 7.73 26.07 -0.10
CA ARG A 269 8.54 26.07 -1.31
C ARG A 269 9.43 27.29 -1.27
N ILE A 270 10.75 27.09 -1.23
CA ILE A 270 11.74 28.15 -1.36
C ILE A 270 12.18 28.21 -2.82
N PRO A 271 11.86 29.27 -3.56
CA PRO A 271 12.39 29.50 -4.90
C PRO A 271 13.91 29.62 -4.86
N PHE A 272 14.60 29.22 -5.92
CA PHE A 272 16.07 29.32 -5.95
C PHE A 272 16.55 30.78 -5.81
N GLY A 273 15.83 31.74 -6.40
CA GLY A 273 16.11 33.16 -6.24
C GLY A 273 16.10 33.67 -4.80
N HIS A 274 15.33 33.01 -3.91
CA HIS A 274 15.31 33.39 -2.49
C HIS A 274 16.65 33.17 -1.78
N LEU A 275 17.47 32.24 -2.27
CA LEU A 275 18.85 32.07 -1.76
C LEU A 275 19.73 33.27 -2.07
N LEU A 276 19.48 33.99 -3.19
CA LEU A 276 20.14 35.29 -3.51
C LEU A 276 19.70 36.36 -2.55
N GLU A 277 18.41 36.48 -2.29
CA GLU A 277 17.84 37.49 -1.38
C GLU A 277 18.37 37.33 0.05
N GLN A 278 18.61 36.09 0.47
CA GLN A 278 19.22 35.77 1.78
C GLN A 278 20.74 35.81 1.81
N GLY A 279 21.40 36.14 0.69
CA GLY A 279 22.85 36.21 0.61
C GLY A 279 23.56 34.86 0.70
N LEU A 280 22.85 33.74 0.58
CA LEU A 280 23.44 32.38 0.62
C LEU A 280 24.18 32.03 -0.66
N ILE A 281 23.84 32.67 -1.75
CA ILE A 281 24.49 32.59 -3.06
C ILE A 281 24.59 33.99 -3.67
N SER A 282 25.49 34.18 -4.64
CA SER A 282 25.70 35.48 -5.30
C SER A 282 25.64 35.31 -6.82
N PRO A 283 25.23 36.38 -7.56
CA PRO A 283 25.34 36.40 -9.02
C PRO A 283 26.79 36.18 -9.45
N GLY A 284 26.98 35.38 -10.52
CA GLY A 284 28.27 34.99 -11.05
C GLY A 284 28.90 33.77 -10.42
N GLU A 285 28.39 33.29 -9.27
CA GLU A 285 28.89 32.03 -8.67
C GLU A 285 28.65 30.85 -9.61
N LEU A 286 29.58 29.91 -9.57
CA LEU A 286 29.59 28.73 -10.41
C LEU A 286 28.91 27.56 -9.70
N LEU A 287 27.90 26.98 -10.35
CA LEU A 287 27.33 25.69 -9.99
C LEU A 287 27.92 24.61 -10.88
N GLN A 288 28.12 23.41 -10.34
CA GLN A 288 28.66 22.26 -11.04
C GLN A 288 27.84 21.01 -10.71
N ASP A 289 27.84 20.00 -11.59
CA ASP A 289 27.35 18.67 -11.19
C ASP A 289 28.37 17.97 -10.30
N SER A 290 27.96 16.92 -9.59
CA SER A 290 28.83 16.19 -8.63
C SER A 290 30.11 15.60 -9.25
N ARG A 291 30.15 15.46 -10.58
CA ARG A 291 31.29 14.90 -11.35
C ARG A 291 32.06 15.95 -12.14
N ASN A 292 31.76 17.23 -11.98
CA ASN A 292 32.37 18.36 -12.71
C ASN A 292 32.28 18.27 -14.25
N ARG A 293 31.24 17.60 -14.79
CA ARG A 293 31.01 17.46 -16.23
C ARG A 293 30.32 18.70 -16.82
N TRP A 294 29.43 19.30 -16.06
CA TRP A 294 28.62 20.46 -16.46
C TRP A 294 28.71 21.59 -15.44
N SER A 295 28.70 22.78 -15.94
CA SER A 295 28.70 23.99 -15.09
C SER A 295 27.76 25.06 -15.62
N ALA A 296 27.25 25.88 -14.72
CA ALA A 296 26.43 27.05 -15.03
C ALA A 296 26.70 28.16 -14.01
N LYS A 297 26.59 29.41 -14.45
CA LYS A 297 26.69 30.59 -13.55
C LYS A 297 25.32 31.06 -13.12
N ILE A 298 25.24 31.51 -11.88
CA ILE A 298 24.04 32.12 -11.30
C ILE A 298 23.90 33.54 -11.83
N ARG A 299 22.70 33.90 -12.28
CA ARG A 299 22.38 35.26 -12.72
C ARG A 299 21.67 36.05 -11.60
N ALA A 300 21.67 37.35 -11.70
CA ALA A 300 21.03 38.24 -10.72
C ALA A 300 19.51 38.02 -10.57
N ASP A 301 18.84 37.47 -11.57
CA ASP A 301 17.43 37.12 -11.57
C ASP A 301 17.12 35.72 -10.97
N GLY A 302 18.13 35.05 -10.43
CA GLY A 302 17.96 33.68 -9.91
C GLY A 302 17.90 32.59 -10.99
N SER A 303 18.07 32.93 -12.27
CA SER A 303 18.23 31.94 -13.32
C SER A 303 19.70 31.49 -13.46
N LEU A 304 19.92 30.39 -14.16
CA LEU A 304 21.24 29.91 -14.53
C LEU A 304 21.56 30.20 -16.01
N ILE A 305 22.83 30.39 -16.29
CA ILE A 305 23.37 30.45 -17.65
C ILE A 305 24.56 29.51 -17.78
N SER A 306 24.51 28.64 -18.77
CA SER A 306 25.63 27.81 -19.25
C SER A 306 26.03 28.23 -20.65
N LYS A 307 26.98 27.53 -21.26
CA LYS A 307 27.38 27.77 -22.65
C LYS A 307 26.20 27.62 -23.64
N ASP A 308 25.34 26.63 -23.40
CA ASP A 308 24.34 26.19 -24.38
C ASP A 308 22.89 26.33 -23.85
N ALA A 309 22.68 26.80 -22.60
CA ALA A 309 21.36 26.90 -22.01
C ALA A 309 21.24 28.03 -21.00
N LYS A 310 20.03 28.60 -20.91
CA LYS A 310 19.63 29.62 -19.93
C LYS A 310 18.24 29.30 -19.41
N GLY A 311 18.04 29.41 -18.10
CA GLY A 311 16.73 29.18 -17.47
C GLY A 311 16.82 28.82 -15.99
N SER A 312 15.82 28.09 -15.50
CA SER A 312 15.79 27.65 -14.10
C SER A 312 16.86 26.57 -13.81
N ILE A 313 17.15 26.35 -12.51
CA ILE A 313 18.05 25.26 -12.08
C ILE A 313 17.60 23.89 -12.62
N HIS A 314 16.30 23.71 -12.83
CA HIS A 314 15.73 22.46 -13.35
C HIS A 314 15.90 22.37 -14.86
N SER A 315 15.55 23.43 -15.59
CA SER A 315 15.59 23.42 -17.07
C SER A 315 17.01 23.36 -17.60
N VAL A 316 17.95 24.11 -17.03
CA VAL A 316 19.36 24.06 -17.44
C VAL A 316 19.98 22.70 -17.10
N GLY A 317 19.69 22.14 -15.92
CA GLY A 317 20.14 20.80 -15.56
C GLY A 317 19.58 19.70 -16.47
N ALA A 318 18.31 19.78 -16.86
CA ALA A 318 17.70 18.85 -17.81
C ALA A 318 18.32 18.96 -19.22
N HIS A 319 18.47 20.20 -19.73
CA HIS A 319 19.04 20.46 -21.05
C HIS A 319 20.46 19.88 -21.19
N LEU A 320 21.34 20.16 -20.23
CA LEU A 320 22.73 19.72 -20.27
C LEU A 320 22.86 18.19 -20.20
N GLN A 321 21.90 17.50 -19.59
CA GLN A 321 21.86 16.04 -19.53
C GLN A 321 21.13 15.40 -20.72
N GLY A 322 20.48 16.16 -21.58
CA GLY A 322 19.61 15.65 -22.65
C GLY A 322 18.35 14.96 -22.11
N LEU A 323 17.85 15.38 -20.94
CA LEU A 323 16.69 14.80 -20.26
C LEU A 323 15.46 15.72 -20.37
N GLN A 324 14.27 15.13 -20.31
CA GLN A 324 13.01 15.90 -20.28
C GLN A 324 12.80 16.67 -18.96
N ALA A 325 13.34 16.16 -17.85
CA ALA A 325 13.24 16.78 -16.52
C ALA A 325 14.48 16.50 -15.69
N CYS A 326 14.79 17.43 -14.77
CA CYS A 326 15.87 17.29 -13.81
C CYS A 326 15.46 17.94 -12.48
N ASN A 327 15.80 17.30 -11.36
CA ASN A 327 15.73 17.96 -10.05
C ASN A 327 16.99 18.81 -9.85
N GLY A 328 16.93 20.10 -10.19
CA GLY A 328 18.07 21.01 -10.08
C GLY A 328 18.62 21.17 -8.67
N TRP A 329 17.80 21.00 -7.63
CA TRP A 329 18.27 21.10 -6.24
C TRP A 329 19.27 20.03 -5.86
N THR A 330 19.07 18.79 -6.31
CA THR A 330 19.98 17.66 -6.04
C THR A 330 21.07 17.53 -7.10
N PHE A 331 20.84 18.06 -8.31
CA PHE A 331 21.78 17.98 -9.42
C PHE A 331 22.94 18.98 -9.27
N TRP A 332 22.63 20.23 -8.93
CA TRP A 332 23.62 21.29 -8.82
C TRP A 332 24.31 21.30 -7.46
N HIS A 333 25.60 21.53 -7.50
CA HIS A 333 26.48 21.66 -6.33
C HIS A 333 27.22 22.99 -6.40
N ILE A 334 27.55 23.53 -5.25
CA ILE A 334 28.32 24.77 -5.10
C ILE A 334 29.53 24.51 -4.22
N LYS A 335 30.65 25.19 -4.49
CA LYS A 335 31.84 25.05 -3.69
C LYS A 335 31.78 25.97 -2.47
N ARG A 336 31.88 25.41 -1.26
CA ARG A 336 31.95 26.14 0.02
C ARG A 336 33.11 25.59 0.85
N SER A 337 33.99 26.49 1.33
CA SER A 337 35.17 26.11 2.14
C SER A 337 35.97 24.94 1.56
N GLY A 338 36.15 24.96 0.23
CA GLY A 338 36.90 23.93 -0.49
C GLY A 338 36.12 22.63 -0.80
N LYS A 339 34.94 22.44 -0.23
CA LYS A 339 34.09 21.27 -0.47
C LYS A 339 32.95 21.60 -1.44
N LEU A 340 32.60 20.60 -2.27
CA LEU A 340 31.45 20.66 -3.15
C LEU A 340 30.21 20.15 -2.40
N ILE A 341 29.22 21.01 -2.18
CA ILE A 341 27.96 20.66 -1.49
C ILE A 341 26.77 20.83 -2.41
N PRO A 342 25.72 19.99 -2.32
CA PRO A 342 24.50 20.18 -3.10
C PRO A 342 23.80 21.49 -2.71
N ILE A 343 23.25 22.21 -3.68
CA ILE A 343 22.50 23.44 -3.40
C ILE A 343 21.26 23.22 -2.54
N ASP A 344 20.77 21.97 -2.47
CA ASP A 344 19.67 21.59 -1.59
C ASP A 344 19.99 21.82 -0.10
N SER A 345 21.24 21.67 0.30
CA SER A 345 21.68 21.98 1.68
C SER A 345 21.51 23.47 2.03
N LEU A 346 21.70 24.36 1.05
CA LEU A 346 21.45 25.79 1.23
C LEU A 346 19.95 26.08 1.35
N ARG A 347 19.11 25.36 0.62
CA ARG A 347 17.65 25.44 0.75
C ARG A 347 17.17 25.05 2.15
N HIS A 348 17.77 24.00 2.74
CA HIS A 348 17.48 23.61 4.12
C HIS A 348 17.91 24.68 5.13
N ALA A 349 19.10 25.29 4.93
CA ALA A 349 19.55 26.41 5.76
C ALA A 349 18.62 27.63 5.68
N ALA A 350 18.16 27.98 4.46
CA ALA A 350 17.21 29.06 4.23
C ALA A 350 15.86 28.84 4.92
N ARG A 351 15.41 27.59 5.05
CA ARG A 351 14.18 27.25 5.78
C ARG A 351 14.31 27.44 7.27
N ALA A 352 15.46 27.05 7.83
CA ALA A 352 15.70 27.21 9.26
C ALA A 352 15.66 28.68 9.71
N VAL A 353 16.15 29.59 8.86
CA VAL A 353 16.12 31.04 9.13
C VAL A 353 14.69 31.61 9.10
N ASN A 354 13.80 31.06 8.26
CA ASN A 354 12.41 31.53 8.17
C ASN A 354 11.48 30.95 9.26
N GLN A 355 11.96 30.04 10.09
CA GLN A 355 11.20 29.44 11.20
C GLN A 355 11.63 29.98 12.58
N ALA A 356 12.70 30.77 12.65
CA ALA A 356 13.17 31.50 13.82
C ALA A 356 12.64 32.94 13.83
#